data_287d9806962254d15ffe5535985f805d
#
_entry.id   287d9806962254d15ffe5535985f805d
#
_cell.length_a   1.000
_cell.length_b   1.000
_cell.length_c   1.000
_cell.angle_alpha   90.00
_cell.angle_beta   90.00
_cell.angle_gamma   90.00
#
_symmetry.space_group_name_H-M   'P 1'
#
loop_
_entity.id
_entity.type
_entity.pdbx_description
1 polymer ?
#
loop_
_entity_poly.entity_id
_entity_poly.type
_entity_poly.pdbx_seq_one_letter_code
_entity_poly.pdbx_strand_id
1 'polypeptide(L)'
;MKTTIKNRGGESTLTIKGDFRQILEENFTAVCTAIADEVRILQELQHLSEENEQLADIVIQAIRSSRYPMEAVFKLQKNLNMSEMAAKYLMDYPLFDLGSLNSEYIRKKLAKIQKQIAMINILF
;
A
#
# COMPACT_ATOMS: atom_id res chain seq x y z
N MET A 1 -16.34 -0.89 -19.24
CA MET A 1 -15.15 -0.70 -20.02
C MET A 1 -15.25 -1.35 -21.36
N LYS A 2 -14.65 -0.81 -22.39
CA LYS A 2 -14.77 -1.34 -23.61
C LYS A 2 -13.89 -2.33 -23.80
N THR A 3 -14.13 -3.23 -24.39
CA THR A 3 -13.34 -4.22 -24.55
C THR A 3 -12.76 -4.39 -25.64
N THR A 4 -12.50 -3.77 -26.24
CA THR A 4 -11.92 -3.82 -27.38
C THR A 4 -10.84 -4.64 -27.59
N ILE A 5 -10.40 -5.24 -26.72
CA ILE A 5 -9.40 -6.02 -26.93
C ILE A 5 -9.48 -6.89 -27.98
N LYS A 6 -10.55 -7.30 -28.35
CA LYS A 6 -10.62 -8.24 -29.33
C LYS A 6 -10.31 -7.78 -30.55
N ASN A 7 -10.04 -6.73 -30.78
CA ASN A 7 -9.85 -6.40 -32.02
C ASN A 7 -8.61 -6.41 -32.26
N ARG A 8 -8.03 -6.12 -32.99
CA ARG A 8 -6.90 -6.22 -33.35
C ARG A 8 -6.31 -5.06 -33.57
N GLY A 9 -5.16 -4.88 -33.59
CA GLY A 9 -4.55 -3.80 -34.09
C GLY A 9 -4.39 -2.65 -33.24
N GLY A 10 -3.94 -1.59 -33.73
CA GLY A 10 -3.72 -0.40 -33.04
C GLY A 10 -4.96 0.18 -32.45
N GLU A 11 -6.05 -0.11 -33.11
CA GLU A 11 -7.28 0.40 -32.64
C GLU A 11 -7.60 -0.15 -31.28
N SER A 12 -7.35 -1.41 -31.04
CA SER A 12 -7.53 -1.99 -29.76
C SER A 12 -6.66 -1.34 -28.74
N THR A 13 -5.43 -1.11 -29.03
CA THR A 13 -4.49 -0.51 -28.11
C THR A 13 -4.93 0.89 -27.73
N LEU A 14 -5.37 1.67 -28.70
CA LEU A 14 -5.84 3.00 -28.41
C LEU A 14 -7.05 2.99 -27.53
N THR A 15 -7.96 2.07 -27.76
CA THR A 15 -9.17 1.99 -26.96
C THR A 15 -8.84 1.61 -25.54
N ILE A 16 -7.90 0.70 -25.34
CA ILE A 16 -7.51 0.31 -24.00
C ILE A 16 -6.92 1.50 -23.25
N LYS A 17 -6.11 2.32 -23.90
CA LYS A 17 -5.58 3.49 -23.24
C LYS A 17 -6.68 4.47 -22.90
N GLY A 18 -7.64 4.65 -23.77
CA GLY A 18 -8.77 5.52 -23.50
C GLY A 18 -9.60 5.04 -22.34
N ASP A 19 -9.85 3.73 -22.28
CA ASP A 19 -10.63 3.16 -21.20
C ASP A 19 -9.88 3.29 -19.87
N PHE A 20 -8.57 3.08 -19.87
CA PHE A 20 -7.80 3.22 -18.65
C PHE A 20 -7.84 4.65 -18.13
N ARG A 21 -7.68 5.62 -19.03
CA ARG A 21 -7.73 7.02 -18.64
C ARG A 21 -9.11 7.39 -18.10
N GLN A 22 -10.16 6.91 -18.72
CA GLN A 22 -11.51 7.17 -18.26
C GLN A 22 -11.74 6.58 -16.87
N ILE A 23 -11.27 5.37 -16.63
CA ILE A 23 -11.38 4.74 -15.32
C ILE A 23 -10.65 5.57 -14.27
N LEU A 24 -9.46 6.07 -14.59
CA LEU A 24 -8.73 6.91 -13.67
C LEU A 24 -9.49 8.20 -13.36
N GLU A 25 -10.08 8.81 -14.39
CA GLU A 25 -10.82 10.04 -14.18
C GLU A 25 -12.04 9.81 -13.30
N GLU A 26 -12.78 8.74 -13.55
CA GLU A 26 -13.97 8.44 -12.79
C GLU A 26 -13.67 8.07 -11.36
N ASN A 27 -12.50 7.49 -11.09
CA ASN A 27 -12.13 7.08 -9.76
C ASN A 27 -11.01 7.94 -9.16
N PHE A 28 -10.79 9.11 -9.72
CA PHE A 28 -9.64 9.92 -9.34
C PHE A 28 -9.60 10.21 -7.84
N THR A 29 -10.72 10.60 -7.26
CA THR A 29 -10.78 10.90 -5.83
C THR A 29 -10.47 9.66 -4.99
N ALA A 30 -11.03 8.52 -5.37
CA ALA A 30 -10.78 7.28 -4.64
C ALA A 30 -9.33 6.85 -4.74
N VAL A 31 -8.73 6.99 -5.93
CA VAL A 31 -7.33 6.64 -6.14
C VAL A 31 -6.43 7.55 -5.33
N CYS A 32 -6.68 8.85 -5.34
CA CYS A 32 -5.86 9.79 -4.59
C CYS A 32 -5.99 9.57 -3.09
N THR A 33 -7.19 9.24 -2.60
CA THR A 33 -7.39 8.95 -1.18
C THR A 33 -6.62 7.69 -0.78
N ALA A 34 -6.68 6.64 -1.60
CA ALA A 34 -5.98 5.40 -1.31
C ALA A 34 -4.47 5.60 -1.28
N ILE A 35 -3.94 6.40 -2.22
CA ILE A 35 -2.51 6.68 -2.25
C ILE A 35 -2.10 7.51 -1.04
N ALA A 36 -2.90 8.52 -0.68
CA ALA A 36 -2.60 9.36 0.47
C ALA A 36 -2.62 8.54 1.77
N ASP A 37 -3.56 7.62 1.90
CA ASP A 37 -3.64 6.76 3.07
C ASP A 37 -2.42 5.83 3.14
N GLU A 38 -2.02 5.26 2.01
CA GLU A 38 -0.86 4.39 1.97
C GLU A 38 0.42 5.15 2.31
N VAL A 39 0.59 6.36 1.81
CA VAL A 39 1.74 7.20 2.14
C VAL A 39 1.78 7.48 3.64
N ARG A 40 0.62 7.81 4.23
CA ARG A 40 0.55 8.10 5.65
C ARG A 40 0.92 6.89 6.49
N ILE A 41 0.42 5.71 6.11
CA ILE A 41 0.73 4.46 6.79
C ILE A 41 2.22 4.16 6.69
N LEU A 42 2.80 4.31 5.50
CA LEU A 42 4.21 4.00 5.31
C LEU A 42 5.11 5.00 6.06
N GLN A 43 4.70 6.25 6.16
CA GLN A 43 5.45 7.23 6.96
C GLN A 43 5.42 6.86 8.43
N GLU A 44 4.28 6.42 8.93
CA GLU A 44 4.15 5.96 10.31
C GLU A 44 5.04 4.74 10.54
N LEU A 45 5.02 3.77 9.62
CA LEU A 45 5.83 2.57 9.74
C LEU A 45 7.32 2.89 9.65
N GLN A 46 7.70 3.86 8.82
CA GLN A 46 9.10 4.27 8.74
C GLN A 46 9.57 4.85 10.07
N HIS A 47 8.75 5.70 10.68
CA HIS A 47 9.08 6.29 11.97
C HIS A 47 9.22 5.19 13.03
N LEU A 48 8.29 4.23 13.05
CA LEU A 48 8.36 3.12 14.00
C LEU A 48 9.59 2.25 13.75
N SER A 49 9.97 2.04 12.49
CA SER A 49 11.13 1.21 12.19
C SER A 49 12.43 1.90 12.58
N GLU A 50 12.44 3.22 12.59
CA GLU A 50 13.62 3.97 13.04
C GLU A 50 13.74 3.92 14.57
N GLU A 51 12.63 3.88 15.27
CA GLU A 51 12.67 3.79 16.72
C GLU A 51 12.87 2.36 17.21
N ASN A 52 12.44 1.36 16.42
CA ASN A 52 12.52 -0.03 16.83
C ASN A 52 13.21 -0.85 15.76
N GLU A 53 14.46 -1.21 15.97
CA GLU A 53 15.20 -2.00 15.00
C GLU A 53 14.58 -3.37 14.78
N GLN A 54 13.84 -3.87 15.73
CA GLN A 54 13.22 -5.19 15.63
C GLN A 54 11.72 -5.10 15.33
N LEU A 55 11.31 -4.09 14.60
CA LEU A 55 9.90 -3.91 14.29
C LEU A 55 9.30 -5.15 13.63
N ALA A 56 10.00 -5.75 12.66
CA ALA A 56 9.51 -6.94 11.98
C ALA A 56 9.26 -8.09 12.96
N ASP A 57 10.19 -8.29 13.89
CA ASP A 57 10.05 -9.35 14.88
C ASP A 57 8.88 -9.10 15.81
N ILE A 58 8.66 -7.85 16.20
CA ILE A 58 7.54 -7.48 17.07
C ILE A 58 6.22 -7.76 16.35
N VAL A 59 6.13 -7.40 15.08
CA VAL A 59 4.92 -7.62 14.30
C VAL A 59 4.66 -9.13 14.13
N ILE A 60 5.68 -9.89 13.79
CA ILE A 60 5.55 -11.34 13.60
C ILE A 60 5.14 -11.98 14.91
N GLN A 61 5.72 -11.56 16.02
CA GLN A 61 5.38 -12.12 17.32
C GLN A 61 3.92 -11.79 17.70
N ALA A 62 3.46 -10.60 17.40
CA ALA A 62 2.06 -10.23 17.65
C ALA A 62 1.13 -11.13 16.85
N ILE A 63 1.46 -11.41 15.60
CA ILE A 63 0.65 -12.27 14.75
C ILE A 63 0.67 -13.70 15.28
N ARG A 64 1.84 -14.22 15.63
CA ARG A 64 1.96 -15.60 16.09
C ARG A 64 1.26 -15.84 17.43
N SER A 65 1.21 -14.85 18.28
CA SER A 65 0.59 -14.99 19.58
C SER A 65 -0.90 -14.68 19.56
N SER A 66 -1.47 -14.34 18.41
CA SER A 66 -2.86 -13.99 18.29
C SER A 66 -3.66 -15.12 17.67
N ARG A 67 -4.92 -15.23 18.06
CA ARG A 67 -5.79 -16.27 17.53
C ARG A 67 -6.48 -15.83 16.26
N TYR A 68 -6.63 -14.55 16.04
CA TYR A 68 -7.29 -14.00 14.87
C TYR A 68 -6.71 -12.61 14.58
N PRO A 69 -6.88 -12.10 13.35
CA PRO A 69 -6.21 -10.87 12.94
C PRO A 69 -6.50 -9.63 13.80
N MET A 70 -7.73 -9.46 14.25
CA MET A 70 -8.05 -8.29 15.08
C MET A 70 -7.34 -8.31 16.42
N GLU A 71 -7.06 -9.48 16.96
CA GLU A 71 -6.29 -9.56 18.19
C GLU A 71 -4.87 -9.06 17.96
N ALA A 72 -4.27 -9.41 16.82
CA ALA A 72 -2.95 -8.92 16.47
C ALA A 72 -2.97 -7.40 16.29
N VAL A 73 -4.03 -6.86 15.66
CA VAL A 73 -4.18 -5.41 15.50
C VAL A 73 -4.20 -4.73 16.86
N PHE A 74 -4.97 -5.23 17.81
CA PHE A 74 -5.02 -4.65 19.14
C PHE A 74 -3.67 -4.71 19.85
N LYS A 75 -2.94 -5.82 19.69
CA LYS A 75 -1.62 -5.95 20.30
C LYS A 75 -0.64 -4.94 19.74
N LEU A 76 -0.66 -4.73 18.43
CA LEU A 76 0.23 -3.77 17.80
C LEU A 76 -0.10 -2.34 18.22
N GLN A 77 -1.37 -2.01 18.33
CA GLN A 77 -1.76 -0.68 18.80
C GLN A 77 -1.33 -0.46 20.24
N LYS A 78 -1.46 -1.47 21.08
CA LYS A 78 -1.09 -1.33 22.46
C LYS A 78 0.41 -1.29 22.66
N ASN A 79 1.15 -2.17 21.98
CA ASN A 79 2.58 -2.27 22.23
C ASN A 79 3.43 -1.22 21.50
N LEU A 80 2.98 -0.79 20.34
CA LEU A 80 3.76 0.15 19.53
C LEU A 80 3.08 1.50 19.37
N ASN A 81 1.91 1.68 19.96
CA ASN A 81 1.12 2.90 19.81
C ASN A 81 0.86 3.17 18.34
N MET A 82 0.64 2.12 17.57
CA MET A 82 0.43 2.20 16.14
C MET A 82 -1.02 2.55 15.86
N SER A 83 -1.31 3.23 14.76
CA SER A 83 -2.69 3.49 14.39
C SER A 83 -3.37 2.21 13.93
N GLU A 84 -4.69 2.17 14.02
CA GLU A 84 -5.44 1.01 13.59
C GLU A 84 -5.24 0.77 12.10
N MET A 85 -5.19 1.83 11.31
CA MET A 85 -5.00 1.73 9.88
C MET A 85 -3.65 1.08 9.53
N ALA A 86 -2.59 1.49 10.20
CA ALA A 86 -1.26 0.91 9.97
C ALA A 86 -1.21 -0.55 10.40
N ALA A 87 -1.82 -0.87 11.54
CA ALA A 87 -1.85 -2.25 12.02
C ALA A 87 -2.62 -3.16 11.06
N LYS A 88 -3.76 -2.70 10.54
CA LYS A 88 -4.52 -3.46 9.56
C LYS A 88 -3.76 -3.63 8.25
N TYR A 89 -3.02 -2.61 7.86
CA TYR A 89 -2.20 -2.69 6.65
C TYR A 89 -1.18 -3.83 6.78
N LEU A 90 -0.58 -3.97 7.95
CA LEU A 90 0.38 -5.03 8.17
C LEU A 90 -0.25 -6.43 8.16
N MET A 91 -1.54 -6.54 8.48
CA MET A 91 -2.22 -7.84 8.44
C MET A 91 -2.36 -8.35 7.02
N ASP A 92 -2.31 -7.46 6.02
CA ASP A 92 -2.42 -7.88 4.63
C ASP A 92 -1.06 -8.19 4.01
N TYR A 93 0.04 -7.98 4.74
CA TYR A 93 1.35 -8.30 4.22
C TYR A 93 1.56 -9.80 4.25
N PRO A 94 2.13 -10.38 3.21
CA PRO A 94 2.56 -11.78 3.28
C PRO A 94 3.60 -11.93 4.38
N LEU A 95 3.55 -13.04 5.10
CA LEU A 95 4.51 -13.29 6.17
C LEU A 95 5.95 -13.21 5.69
N PHE A 96 6.18 -13.61 4.46
CA PHE A 96 7.51 -13.56 3.87
C PHE A 96 8.02 -12.12 3.80
N ASP A 97 7.13 -11.16 3.46
CA ASP A 97 7.54 -9.79 3.33
C ASP A 97 7.71 -9.08 4.65
N LEU A 98 7.08 -9.57 5.71
CA LEU A 98 7.24 -8.97 7.03
C LEU A 98 8.68 -9.07 7.53
N GLY A 99 9.41 -10.09 7.09
CA GLY A 99 10.82 -10.21 7.46
C GLY A 99 11.69 -9.09 6.90
N SER A 100 11.21 -8.39 5.85
CA SER A 100 11.96 -7.31 5.24
C SER A 100 11.43 -5.94 5.69
N LEU A 101 10.62 -5.89 6.72
CA LEU A 101 10.02 -4.64 7.16
C LEU A 101 11.06 -3.80 7.92
N ASN A 102 11.78 -2.97 7.21
CA ASN A 102 12.78 -2.09 7.78
C ASN A 102 12.69 -0.73 7.08
N SER A 103 13.42 0.26 7.59
CA SER A 103 13.29 1.62 7.09
C SER A 103 13.72 1.75 5.64
N GLU A 104 14.71 0.98 5.19
CA GLU A 104 15.13 1.04 3.80
C GLU A 104 14.07 0.51 2.86
N TYR A 105 13.44 -0.61 3.19
CA TYR A 105 12.37 -1.18 2.39
C TYR A 105 11.18 -0.22 2.31
N ILE A 106 10.82 0.38 3.44
CA ILE A 106 9.71 1.32 3.50
C ILE A 106 10.02 2.56 2.67
N ARG A 107 11.26 3.04 2.73
CA ARG A 107 11.68 4.19 1.95
C ARG A 107 11.59 3.91 0.45
N LYS A 108 11.95 2.70 0.02
CA LYS A 108 11.84 2.32 -1.38
C LYS A 108 10.38 2.26 -1.82
N LYS A 109 9.49 1.78 -0.97
CA LYS A 109 8.08 1.76 -1.28
C LYS A 109 7.52 3.16 -1.40
N LEU A 110 7.90 4.06 -0.52
CA LEU A 110 7.47 5.45 -0.58
C LEU A 110 7.95 6.12 -1.87
N ALA A 111 9.19 5.87 -2.27
CA ALA A 111 9.71 6.43 -3.52
C ALA A 111 8.94 5.92 -4.72
N LYS A 112 8.53 4.65 -4.70
CA LYS A 112 7.74 4.09 -5.79
C LYS A 112 6.37 4.74 -5.88
N ILE A 113 5.75 5.01 -4.74
CA ILE A 113 4.45 5.66 -4.71
C ILE A 113 4.56 7.11 -5.20
N GLN A 114 5.64 7.80 -4.86
CA GLN A 114 5.87 9.15 -5.34
C GLN A 114 5.96 9.18 -6.87
N LYS A 115 6.55 8.17 -7.49
CA LYS A 115 6.59 8.07 -8.93
C LYS A 115 5.19 7.85 -9.50
N GLN A 116 4.35 7.09 -8.82
CA GLN A 116 2.97 6.89 -9.25
C GLN A 116 2.18 8.19 -9.19
N ILE A 117 2.40 8.99 -8.15
CA ILE A 117 1.75 10.30 -8.03
C ILE A 117 2.18 11.20 -9.17
N ALA A 118 3.46 11.23 -9.49
CA ALA A 118 3.96 12.04 -10.59
C ALA A 118 3.34 11.61 -11.91
N MET A 119 3.18 10.30 -12.12
CA MET A 119 2.56 9.80 -13.32
C MET A 119 1.10 10.22 -13.43
N ILE A 120 0.36 10.16 -12.32
CA ILE A 120 -1.03 10.60 -12.30
C ILE A 120 -1.12 12.09 -12.65
N ASN A 121 -0.23 12.91 -12.13
CA ASN A 121 -0.21 14.31 -12.42
C ASN A 121 0.09 14.60 -13.90
N ILE A 122 0.88 13.76 -14.54
CA ILE A 122 1.14 13.91 -15.95
C ILE A 122 -0.10 13.55 -16.76
N LEU A 123 -0.86 12.55 -16.34
CA LEU A 123 -2.04 12.13 -17.07
C LEU A 123 -3.21 13.10 -16.90
N PHE A 124 -3.28 13.79 -15.82
CA PHE A 124 -4.32 14.75 -15.52
C PHE A 124 -3.76 16.16 -15.28
#